data_7b0b0c0cabe3e9580c4df40b83f00dde
#
_entry.id   7b0b0c0cabe3e9580c4df40b83f00dde
#
_cell.length_a   1.000
_cell.length_b   1.000
_cell.length_c   1.000
_cell.angle_alpha   90.00
_cell.angle_beta   90.00
_cell.angle_gamma   90.00
#
_symmetry.space_group_name_H-M   'P 1'
#
loop_
_entity.id
_entity.type
_entity.pdbx_description
1 polymer ?
#
loop_
_entity_poly.entity_id
_entity_poly.type
_entity_poly.pdbx_seq_one_letter_code
_entity_poly.pdbx_strand_id
1 'polypeptide(L)'
;LAEQLKIIPLGGLNEIGKNMTVYEYGGEIIVVDCGMAFPGDDMYGIDCVIPDVSYLVKHKNRIRGMFITHGHEDHIGAVPYILKKVNIPIYCTRLTAGLIRLKLEEHGLLKSTKIVTVESGMTVKAGKFSVEFIHVNHSIADSVAFAIHTGLGTVVHTGDFKIDSTPIDGEVIDLARFGELGKQGVLALLADSTNVERPGYTMSERTVGRTFNRLFQGCKQRIIVTTFASNVHRIQQIMDAAAECGRKVAVTGRSMENVTKVAMDLGYMKPPKNTVVDINKIKSMPLEKQVIVTTGSQGEEMSALYRMAFSQHKQIEVGPGDRVIISASAIPGNENTVSRVINELFRKGVEVIYDRADMLHVSGHACQEELKIIHALTKPKYFIPVHGEQRMLQLHKDLALQMGMDRKNIVICDNGDAVEIGARSMKCVPGYAPAGEVFVDGYGVGDVGAVVLRDRKHLAEDGMVVVVLSISAQNGDLLAEPEIITRGFIYVKDSEELLQDLRNLTMSTAEAYRGKRGRDLNELKGAIRSAVSNYLFKATKRSPMVLPVITKL
;
A
#
# COMPACT_ATOMS: atom_id res chain seq x y z
N LEU A 1 -31.59 24.13 9.13
CA LEU A 1 -30.98 23.34 8.05
C LEU A 1 -31.47 21.91 8.19
N ALA A 2 -31.99 21.31 7.10
CA ALA A 2 -32.39 19.92 7.09
C ALA A 2 -31.18 19.04 7.44
N GLU A 3 -31.37 18.02 8.27
CA GLU A 3 -30.30 17.08 8.59
C GLU A 3 -29.80 16.40 7.31
N GLN A 4 -28.49 16.38 7.11
CA GLN A 4 -27.82 15.75 5.99
C GLN A 4 -26.72 14.84 6.50
N LEU A 5 -26.58 13.68 5.87
CA LEU A 5 -25.42 12.81 5.99
C LEU A 5 -24.43 13.15 4.87
N LYS A 6 -23.17 13.37 5.20
CA LYS A 6 -22.10 13.52 4.23
C LYS A 6 -21.17 12.33 4.30
N ILE A 7 -20.84 11.79 3.14
CA ILE A 7 -19.85 10.73 2.95
C ILE A 7 -18.72 11.34 2.14
N ILE A 8 -17.51 11.37 2.70
CA ILE A 8 -16.36 12.09 2.13
C ILE A 8 -15.17 11.12 2.08
N PRO A 9 -14.93 10.47 0.95
CA PRO A 9 -13.71 9.69 0.77
C PRO A 9 -12.49 10.62 0.76
N LEU A 10 -11.48 10.32 1.57
CA LEU A 10 -10.17 10.99 1.56
C LEU A 10 -9.09 10.16 0.87
N GLY A 11 -9.41 8.92 0.52
CA GLY A 11 -8.58 7.97 -0.22
C GLY A 11 -9.35 6.72 -0.59
N GLY A 12 -8.79 5.88 -1.48
CA GLY A 12 -9.40 4.62 -1.92
C GLY A 12 -10.31 4.73 -3.14
N LEU A 13 -10.42 5.89 -3.76
CA LEU A 13 -11.14 6.09 -5.02
C LEU A 13 -10.17 6.46 -6.13
N ASN A 14 -10.39 5.89 -7.32
CA ASN A 14 -9.52 6.02 -8.50
C ASN A 14 -8.09 5.46 -8.29
N GLU A 15 -7.91 4.69 -7.24
CA GLU A 15 -6.64 4.09 -6.83
C GLU A 15 -6.90 2.81 -6.03
N ILE A 16 -5.85 2.02 -5.84
CA ILE A 16 -5.84 0.92 -4.87
C ILE A 16 -4.95 1.33 -3.70
N GLY A 17 -5.53 1.33 -2.50
CA GLY A 17 -4.86 1.75 -1.28
C GLY A 17 -5.37 3.06 -0.69
N LYS A 18 -4.77 3.53 0.39
CA LYS A 18 -5.13 4.74 1.14
C LYS A 18 -6.61 4.82 1.56
N ASN A 19 -7.26 3.68 1.77
CA ASN A 19 -8.68 3.66 2.10
C ASN A 19 -8.97 4.48 3.36
N MET A 20 -9.78 5.53 3.21
CA MET A 20 -10.24 6.38 4.30
C MET A 20 -11.53 7.08 3.89
N THR A 21 -12.62 6.82 4.59
CA THR A 21 -13.91 7.45 4.35
C THR A 21 -14.42 8.14 5.60
N VAL A 22 -14.78 9.41 5.49
CA VAL A 22 -15.35 10.23 6.57
C VAL A 22 -16.86 10.26 6.44
N TYR A 23 -17.54 10.02 7.54
CA TYR A 23 -18.99 10.18 7.69
C TYR A 23 -19.27 11.34 8.62
N GLU A 24 -20.02 12.33 8.15
CA GLU A 24 -20.44 13.48 8.95
C GLU A 24 -21.96 13.55 9.03
N TYR A 25 -22.49 13.55 10.26
CA TYR A 25 -23.92 13.66 10.54
C TYR A 25 -24.17 14.42 11.82
N GLY A 26 -25.12 15.37 11.77
CA GLY A 26 -25.56 16.13 12.95
C GLY A 26 -24.45 16.85 13.69
N GLY A 27 -23.41 17.30 12.99
CA GLY A 27 -22.26 18.00 13.54
C GLY A 27 -21.16 17.10 14.09
N GLU A 28 -21.30 15.77 14.01
CA GLU A 28 -20.33 14.79 14.47
C GLU A 28 -19.73 14.01 13.30
N ILE A 29 -18.56 13.42 13.52
CA ILE A 29 -17.75 12.74 12.49
C ILE A 29 -17.31 11.38 13.02
N ILE A 30 -17.38 10.36 12.16
CA ILE A 30 -16.64 9.11 12.30
C ILE A 30 -15.79 8.88 11.06
N VAL A 31 -14.72 8.11 11.21
CA VAL A 31 -13.81 7.73 10.11
C VAL A 31 -13.86 6.22 9.94
N VAL A 32 -13.96 5.74 8.72
CA VAL A 32 -13.85 4.32 8.38
C VAL A 32 -12.55 4.13 7.62
N ASP A 33 -11.71 3.26 8.17
CA ASP A 33 -10.36 2.92 7.72
C ASP A 33 -9.34 4.08 7.75
N CYS A 34 -8.06 3.73 7.66
CA CYS A 34 -6.94 4.64 7.74
C CYS A 34 -5.73 4.01 7.04
N GLY A 35 -5.87 3.82 5.75
CA GLY A 35 -4.94 3.06 4.93
C GLY A 35 -3.79 3.88 4.37
N MET A 36 -2.76 3.17 3.92
CA MET A 36 -1.69 3.72 3.09
C MET A 36 -1.73 3.09 1.69
N ALA A 37 -1.00 3.68 0.74
CA ALA A 37 -0.65 3.08 -0.54
C ALA A 37 0.86 2.90 -0.64
N PHE A 38 1.30 1.94 -1.45
CA PHE A 38 2.70 1.82 -1.83
C PHE A 38 3.05 2.90 -2.87
N PRO A 39 4.30 3.42 -2.86
CA PRO A 39 4.72 4.42 -3.82
C PRO A 39 4.79 3.83 -5.23
N GLY A 40 4.50 4.65 -6.24
CA GLY A 40 4.73 4.32 -7.64
C GLY A 40 6.22 4.32 -8.01
N ASP A 41 6.57 3.75 -9.16
CA ASP A 41 7.96 3.63 -9.65
C ASP A 41 8.67 4.98 -9.83
N ASP A 42 7.94 6.06 -9.98
CA ASP A 42 8.47 7.43 -10.12
C ASP A 42 8.62 8.18 -8.79
N MET A 43 8.20 7.59 -7.68
CA MET A 43 8.26 8.16 -6.33
C MET A 43 9.56 7.75 -5.60
N TYR A 44 10.71 8.14 -6.16
CA TYR A 44 12.03 7.76 -5.65
C TYR A 44 12.23 8.11 -4.17
N GLY A 45 12.54 7.09 -3.34
CA GLY A 45 12.84 7.23 -1.92
C GLY A 45 11.63 7.51 -1.04
N ILE A 46 10.41 7.33 -1.53
CA ILE A 46 9.18 7.36 -0.73
C ILE A 46 8.91 5.97 -0.17
N ASP A 47 8.67 5.88 1.14
CA ASP A 47 8.36 4.61 1.80
C ASP A 47 6.89 4.23 1.65
N CYS A 48 5.99 5.21 1.79
CA CYS A 48 4.55 5.02 1.59
C CYS A 48 3.84 6.35 1.33
N VAL A 49 2.62 6.25 0.82
CA VAL A 49 1.72 7.39 0.56
C VAL A 49 0.51 7.27 1.49
N ILE A 50 0.16 8.36 2.18
CA ILE A 50 -0.97 8.42 3.10
C ILE A 50 -1.96 9.50 2.67
N PRO A 51 -3.25 9.43 3.09
CA PRO A 51 -4.24 10.46 2.77
C PRO A 51 -3.91 11.81 3.40
N ASP A 52 -4.30 12.90 2.74
CA ASP A 52 -4.35 14.22 3.38
C ASP A 52 -5.50 14.27 4.40
N VAL A 53 -5.16 14.49 5.64
CA VAL A 53 -6.13 14.56 6.75
C VAL A 53 -6.34 15.97 7.28
N SER A 54 -6.01 17.00 6.50
CA SER A 54 -6.21 18.41 6.88
C SER A 54 -7.66 18.69 7.28
N TYR A 55 -8.62 18.03 6.62
CA TYR A 55 -10.04 18.08 6.98
C TYR A 55 -10.30 17.57 8.42
N LEU A 56 -9.72 16.42 8.77
CA LEU A 56 -9.85 15.83 10.11
C LEU A 56 -9.17 16.68 11.17
N VAL A 57 -8.00 17.24 10.90
CA VAL A 57 -7.27 18.14 11.80
C VAL A 57 -8.12 19.38 12.12
N LYS A 58 -8.72 19.98 11.10
CA LYS A 58 -9.61 21.14 11.24
C LYS A 58 -10.85 20.84 12.10
N HIS A 59 -11.34 19.60 12.04
CA HIS A 59 -12.59 19.19 12.70
C HIS A 59 -12.39 18.23 13.88
N LYS A 60 -11.17 18.12 14.43
CA LYS A 60 -10.78 17.12 15.43
C LYS A 60 -11.73 16.97 16.62
N ASN A 61 -12.32 18.06 17.10
CA ASN A 61 -13.22 18.07 18.24
C ASN A 61 -14.59 17.41 17.95
N ARG A 62 -14.93 17.21 16.68
CA ARG A 62 -16.19 16.61 16.21
C ARG A 62 -16.05 15.11 15.98
N ILE A 63 -14.82 14.56 15.93
CA ILE A 63 -14.55 13.16 15.60
C ILE A 63 -14.82 12.29 16.81
N ARG A 64 -15.66 11.27 16.66
CA ARG A 64 -16.09 10.34 17.71
C ARG A 64 -15.29 9.04 17.72
N GLY A 65 -14.65 8.69 16.62
CA GLY A 65 -13.81 7.52 16.52
C GLY A 65 -13.45 7.14 15.08
N MET A 66 -12.52 6.22 14.99
CA MET A 66 -12.07 5.55 13.77
C MET A 66 -12.51 4.09 13.86
N PHE A 67 -13.19 3.60 12.84
CA PHE A 67 -13.69 2.24 12.70
C PHE A 67 -12.91 1.53 11.61
N ILE A 68 -12.26 0.43 11.92
CA ILE A 68 -11.39 -0.29 10.98
C ILE A 68 -12.03 -1.60 10.58
N THR A 69 -12.16 -1.81 9.27
CA THR A 69 -12.79 -3.00 8.69
C THR A 69 -11.93 -4.24 8.87
N HIS A 70 -10.63 -4.15 8.60
CA HIS A 70 -9.67 -5.25 8.73
C HIS A 70 -8.21 -4.78 8.76
N GLY A 71 -7.26 -5.70 8.89
CA GLY A 71 -5.87 -5.41 9.19
C GLY A 71 -4.90 -5.33 8.00
N HIS A 72 -5.35 -5.12 6.76
CA HIS A 72 -4.46 -4.88 5.64
C HIS A 72 -3.86 -3.46 5.67
N GLU A 73 -2.70 -3.28 5.05
CA GLU A 73 -1.95 -2.03 5.06
C GLU A 73 -2.71 -0.87 4.42
N ASP A 74 -3.45 -1.13 3.38
CA ASP A 74 -4.30 -0.17 2.69
C ASP A 74 -5.56 0.23 3.49
N HIS A 75 -5.75 -0.35 4.69
CA HIS A 75 -6.79 0.00 5.67
C HIS A 75 -6.25 0.44 7.03
N ILE A 76 -5.01 0.05 7.42
CA ILE A 76 -4.43 0.44 8.72
C ILE A 76 -3.06 1.12 8.62
N GLY A 77 -2.43 1.13 7.44
CA GLY A 77 -1.03 1.54 7.30
C GLY A 77 -0.76 2.99 7.67
N ALA A 78 -1.74 3.89 7.50
CA ALA A 78 -1.58 5.29 7.85
C ALA A 78 -1.90 5.61 9.33
N VAL A 79 -2.44 4.67 10.10
CA VAL A 79 -2.85 4.88 11.51
C VAL A 79 -1.79 5.58 12.35
N PRO A 80 -0.50 5.14 12.39
CA PRO A 80 0.50 5.78 13.23
C PRO A 80 0.77 7.25 12.85
N TYR A 81 0.71 7.56 11.56
CA TYR A 81 0.98 8.90 11.05
C TYR A 81 -0.17 9.86 11.36
N ILE A 82 -1.42 9.39 11.19
CA ILE A 82 -2.61 10.20 11.40
C ILE A 82 -2.85 10.47 12.89
N LEU A 83 -2.63 9.49 13.76
CA LEU A 83 -2.80 9.65 15.20
C LEU A 83 -1.84 10.68 15.83
N LYS A 84 -0.68 10.92 15.23
CA LYS A 84 0.20 12.04 15.62
C LYS A 84 -0.45 13.42 15.43
N LYS A 85 -1.37 13.53 14.45
CA LYS A 85 -2.10 14.77 14.13
C LYS A 85 -3.47 14.84 14.81
N VAL A 86 -4.17 13.70 14.84
CA VAL A 86 -5.53 13.58 15.35
C VAL A 86 -5.65 12.29 16.17
N ASN A 87 -5.42 12.38 17.48
CA ASN A 87 -5.52 11.23 18.38
C ASN A 87 -6.99 10.97 18.76
N ILE A 88 -7.56 9.91 18.23
CA ILE A 88 -8.97 9.50 18.38
C ILE A 88 -9.07 8.03 18.75
N PRO A 89 -10.16 7.58 19.42
CA PRO A 89 -10.37 6.16 19.70
C PRO A 89 -10.49 5.34 18.42
N ILE A 90 -9.89 4.15 18.42
CA ILE A 90 -9.99 3.17 17.33
C ILE A 90 -10.88 2.03 17.78
N TYR A 91 -11.84 1.64 16.94
CA TYR A 91 -12.75 0.51 17.12
C TYR A 91 -12.47 -0.51 16.02
N CYS A 92 -12.09 -1.71 16.38
CA CYS A 92 -11.73 -2.77 15.42
C CYS A 92 -11.81 -4.15 16.05
N THR A 93 -11.73 -5.20 15.24
CA THR A 93 -11.71 -6.59 15.68
C THR A 93 -10.37 -6.99 16.31
N ARG A 94 -10.30 -8.19 16.94
CA ARG A 94 -9.16 -8.60 17.78
C ARG A 94 -7.86 -8.71 16.98
N LEU A 95 -7.89 -9.35 15.81
CA LEU A 95 -6.69 -9.49 14.99
C LEU A 95 -6.20 -8.14 14.48
N THR A 96 -7.12 -7.32 13.96
CA THR A 96 -6.84 -5.95 13.52
C THR A 96 -6.24 -5.11 14.64
N ALA A 97 -6.80 -5.19 15.87
CA ALA A 97 -6.23 -4.53 17.04
C ALA A 97 -4.80 -4.99 17.35
N GLY A 98 -4.52 -6.29 17.21
CA GLY A 98 -3.18 -6.83 17.39
C GLY A 98 -2.17 -6.25 16.40
N LEU A 99 -2.54 -6.16 15.13
CA LEU A 99 -1.69 -5.60 14.08
C LEU A 99 -1.46 -4.08 14.25
N ILE A 100 -2.51 -3.34 14.61
CA ILE A 100 -2.41 -1.91 14.91
C ILE A 100 -1.49 -1.67 16.12
N ARG A 101 -1.57 -2.50 17.16
CA ARG A 101 -0.67 -2.37 18.34
C ARG A 101 0.79 -2.49 17.97
N LEU A 102 1.17 -3.43 17.09
CA LEU A 102 2.55 -3.55 16.59
C LEU A 102 3.02 -2.24 15.96
N LYS A 103 2.22 -1.68 15.05
CA LYS A 103 2.53 -0.41 14.38
C LYS A 103 2.66 0.76 15.36
N LEU A 104 1.75 0.84 16.32
CA LEU A 104 1.78 1.90 17.33
C LEU A 104 2.96 1.77 18.30
N GLU A 105 3.40 0.54 18.57
CA GLU A 105 4.60 0.28 19.37
C GLU A 105 5.86 0.76 18.65
N GLU A 106 6.02 0.43 17.37
CA GLU A 106 7.13 0.90 16.51
C GLU A 106 7.21 2.43 16.44
N HIS A 107 6.06 3.12 16.47
CA HIS A 107 5.98 4.58 16.44
C HIS A 107 5.90 5.25 17.83
N GLY A 108 5.98 4.48 18.94
CA GLY A 108 5.91 5.00 20.30
C GLY A 108 4.55 5.55 20.73
N LEU A 109 3.46 5.21 20.02
CA LEU A 109 2.12 5.75 20.23
C LEU A 109 1.18 4.83 21.03
N LEU A 110 1.58 3.59 21.32
CA LEU A 110 0.70 2.57 21.92
C LEU A 110 0.11 3.03 23.25
N LYS A 111 0.89 3.68 24.10
CA LYS A 111 0.44 4.13 25.45
C LYS A 111 -0.54 5.31 25.40
N SER A 112 -0.51 6.11 24.34
CA SER A 112 -1.35 7.30 24.19
C SER A 112 -2.61 7.04 23.37
N THR A 113 -2.76 5.88 22.74
CA THR A 113 -3.87 5.55 21.84
C THR A 113 -4.88 4.63 22.52
N LYS A 114 -6.16 4.99 22.44
CA LYS A 114 -7.26 4.13 22.90
C LYS A 114 -7.70 3.21 21.77
N ILE A 115 -7.45 1.90 21.92
CA ILE A 115 -7.97 0.85 21.04
C ILE A 115 -9.06 0.09 21.77
N VAL A 116 -10.24 0.03 21.19
CA VAL A 116 -11.41 -0.71 21.69
C VAL A 116 -11.64 -1.90 20.76
N THR A 117 -11.45 -3.09 21.30
CA THR A 117 -11.72 -4.32 20.55
C THR A 117 -13.20 -4.62 20.56
N VAL A 118 -13.76 -4.90 19.38
CA VAL A 118 -15.19 -5.17 19.15
C VAL A 118 -15.31 -6.52 18.43
N GLU A 119 -16.32 -7.31 18.78
CA GLU A 119 -16.62 -8.56 18.09
C GLU A 119 -17.67 -8.33 17.00
N SER A 120 -17.67 -9.16 15.95
CA SER A 120 -18.74 -9.15 14.95
C SER A 120 -20.10 -9.42 15.62
N GLY A 121 -21.16 -8.81 15.09
CA GLY A 121 -22.49 -8.80 15.69
C GLY A 121 -22.70 -7.71 16.74
N MET A 122 -21.64 -7.06 17.24
CA MET A 122 -21.77 -5.97 18.20
C MET A 122 -22.00 -4.62 17.52
N THR A 123 -22.64 -3.70 18.25
CA THR A 123 -22.89 -2.32 17.84
C THR A 123 -22.22 -1.35 18.80
N VAL A 124 -21.48 -0.39 18.26
CA VAL A 124 -20.79 0.66 19.00
C VAL A 124 -21.50 2.00 18.79
N LYS A 125 -21.87 2.67 19.88
CA LYS A 125 -22.43 4.02 19.83
C LYS A 125 -21.30 5.05 19.82
N ALA A 126 -21.26 5.88 18.78
CA ALA A 126 -20.26 6.94 18.59
C ALA A 126 -20.98 8.27 18.31
N GLY A 127 -21.39 8.96 19.36
CA GLY A 127 -22.20 10.16 19.27
C GLY A 127 -23.57 9.91 18.62
N LYS A 128 -23.85 10.57 17.50
CA LYS A 128 -25.08 10.39 16.72
C LYS A 128 -25.06 9.19 15.78
N PHE A 129 -23.95 8.46 15.73
CA PHE A 129 -23.81 7.23 14.96
C PHE A 129 -23.96 6.01 15.87
N SER A 130 -24.53 4.95 15.33
CA SER A 130 -24.42 3.59 15.86
C SER A 130 -23.82 2.72 14.76
N VAL A 131 -22.64 2.14 15.01
CA VAL A 131 -21.89 1.35 14.03
C VAL A 131 -21.93 -0.11 14.43
N GLU A 132 -22.58 -0.92 13.62
CA GLU A 132 -22.68 -2.37 13.79
C GLU A 132 -21.59 -3.05 12.97
N PHE A 133 -20.94 -4.05 13.57
CA PHE A 133 -19.87 -4.85 12.97
C PHE A 133 -20.48 -6.14 12.41
N ILE A 134 -20.41 -6.36 11.10
CA ILE A 134 -20.98 -7.53 10.42
C ILE A 134 -19.83 -8.38 9.89
N HIS A 135 -19.81 -9.66 10.24
CA HIS A 135 -18.76 -10.58 9.76
C HIS A 135 -18.76 -10.71 8.22
N VAL A 136 -17.58 -10.60 7.61
CA VAL A 136 -17.35 -10.88 6.19
C VAL A 136 -16.12 -11.75 6.00
N ASN A 137 -16.09 -12.53 4.93
CA ASN A 137 -14.89 -13.26 4.54
C ASN A 137 -13.99 -12.37 3.68
N HIS A 138 -12.70 -12.42 3.95
CA HIS A 138 -11.67 -11.79 3.13
C HIS A 138 -10.38 -12.65 3.13
N SER A 139 -9.26 -12.15 2.60
CA SER A 139 -7.97 -12.83 2.63
C SER A 139 -7.25 -12.75 3.99
N ILE A 140 -7.73 -11.92 4.89
CA ILE A 140 -7.29 -11.84 6.29
C ILE A 140 -8.46 -12.21 7.21
N ALA A 141 -8.17 -12.91 8.31
CA ALA A 141 -9.18 -13.28 9.29
C ALA A 141 -9.78 -12.05 10.00
N ASP A 142 -10.96 -12.23 10.57
CA ASP A 142 -11.60 -11.25 11.46
C ASP A 142 -12.02 -9.95 10.76
N SER A 143 -12.30 -10.01 9.45
CA SER A 143 -12.76 -8.87 8.64
C SER A 143 -14.25 -8.59 8.87
N VAL A 144 -14.61 -7.30 8.81
CA VAL A 144 -16.00 -6.86 9.04
C VAL A 144 -16.43 -5.80 8.04
N ALA A 145 -17.72 -5.84 7.70
CA ALA A 145 -18.45 -4.73 7.12
C ALA A 145 -19.10 -3.91 8.25
N PHE A 146 -19.53 -2.70 7.92
CA PHE A 146 -20.26 -1.84 8.86
C PHE A 146 -21.67 -1.53 8.38
N ALA A 147 -22.66 -1.64 9.29
CA ALA A 147 -23.93 -0.95 9.16
C ALA A 147 -23.89 0.30 10.03
N ILE A 148 -23.83 1.47 9.39
CA ILE A 148 -23.72 2.77 10.03
C ILE A 148 -25.12 3.38 10.13
N HIS A 149 -25.70 3.34 11.32
CA HIS A 149 -27.05 3.84 11.58
C HIS A 149 -27.01 5.32 11.97
N THR A 150 -27.87 6.10 11.32
CA THR A 150 -28.09 7.53 11.57
C THR A 150 -29.59 7.83 11.66
N GLY A 151 -29.96 9.05 12.05
CA GLY A 151 -31.35 9.47 12.00
C GLY A 151 -31.99 9.55 10.61
N LEU A 152 -31.16 9.53 9.54
CA LEU A 152 -31.63 9.51 8.15
C LEU A 152 -31.80 8.11 7.56
N GLY A 153 -31.20 7.10 8.19
CA GLY A 153 -31.20 5.72 7.74
C GLY A 153 -29.86 5.03 7.91
N THR A 154 -29.77 3.82 7.41
CA THR A 154 -28.60 2.94 7.54
C THR A 154 -27.75 2.99 6.27
N VAL A 155 -26.45 3.23 6.43
CA VAL A 155 -25.46 3.05 5.36
C VAL A 155 -24.74 1.73 5.59
N VAL A 156 -24.61 0.92 4.56
CA VAL A 156 -23.78 -0.28 4.57
C VAL A 156 -22.45 0.04 3.88
N HIS A 157 -21.35 -0.19 4.59
CA HIS A 157 -19.99 -0.11 4.07
C HIS A 157 -19.38 -1.50 4.13
N THR A 158 -19.16 -2.14 2.99
CA THR A 158 -18.78 -3.57 2.96
C THR A 158 -17.37 -3.82 3.53
N GLY A 159 -16.47 -2.81 3.49
CA GLY A 159 -15.05 -3.11 3.51
C GLY A 159 -14.71 -4.05 2.36
N ASP A 160 -13.59 -4.73 2.46
CA ASP A 160 -13.17 -5.74 1.51
C ASP A 160 -13.83 -7.07 1.86
N PHE A 161 -14.42 -7.72 0.87
CA PHE A 161 -15.14 -8.96 1.13
C PHE A 161 -15.16 -9.92 -0.06
N LYS A 162 -15.43 -11.17 0.24
CA LYS A 162 -15.88 -12.20 -0.71
C LYS A 162 -16.95 -13.06 -0.06
N ILE A 163 -17.63 -13.90 -0.83
CA ILE A 163 -18.58 -14.89 -0.31
C ILE A 163 -17.91 -16.27 -0.39
N ASP A 164 -17.30 -16.70 0.71
CA ASP A 164 -16.71 -18.04 0.82
C ASP A 164 -17.66 -18.95 1.62
N SER A 165 -18.28 -19.92 0.94
CA SER A 165 -19.19 -20.88 1.58
C SER A 165 -18.47 -22.00 2.33
N THR A 166 -17.16 -22.11 2.21
CA THR A 166 -16.32 -23.13 2.87
C THR A 166 -15.04 -22.50 3.44
N PRO A 167 -15.15 -21.43 4.27
CA PRO A 167 -13.98 -20.72 4.79
C PRO A 167 -13.12 -21.63 5.68
N ILE A 168 -11.87 -21.26 5.87
CA ILE A 168 -10.89 -22.04 6.62
C ILE A 168 -11.26 -22.14 8.11
N ASP A 169 -11.69 -21.02 8.68
CA ASP A 169 -12.11 -20.90 10.09
C ASP A 169 -13.52 -21.42 10.37
N GLY A 170 -14.31 -21.69 9.32
CA GLY A 170 -15.67 -22.16 9.40
C GLY A 170 -16.72 -21.06 9.55
N GLU A 171 -16.31 -19.80 9.67
CA GLU A 171 -17.23 -18.66 9.80
C GLU A 171 -17.58 -18.07 8.42
N VAL A 172 -18.82 -18.26 7.98
CA VAL A 172 -19.34 -17.77 6.69
C VAL A 172 -19.77 -16.32 6.86
N ILE A 173 -19.59 -15.49 5.83
CA ILE A 173 -20.13 -14.13 5.77
C ILE A 173 -21.61 -14.09 6.20
N ASP A 174 -21.98 -13.13 7.04
CA ASP A 174 -23.34 -13.00 7.55
C ASP A 174 -24.31 -12.40 6.53
N LEU A 175 -24.62 -13.18 5.48
CA LEU A 175 -25.57 -12.80 4.43
C LEU A 175 -26.99 -12.60 4.98
N ALA A 176 -27.35 -13.28 6.07
CA ALA A 176 -28.64 -13.13 6.70
C ALA A 176 -28.81 -11.70 7.22
N ARG A 177 -27.77 -11.16 7.86
CA ARG A 177 -27.80 -9.79 8.37
C ARG A 177 -27.91 -8.75 7.26
N PHE A 178 -27.20 -8.91 6.14
CA PHE A 178 -27.39 -8.03 4.98
C PHE A 178 -28.83 -8.07 4.45
N GLY A 179 -29.46 -9.25 4.39
CA GLY A 179 -30.85 -9.40 3.99
C GLY A 179 -31.86 -8.75 4.98
N GLU A 180 -31.59 -8.84 6.29
CA GLU A 180 -32.39 -8.15 7.32
C GLU A 180 -32.30 -6.63 7.17
N LEU A 181 -31.09 -6.09 6.97
CA LEU A 181 -30.88 -4.67 6.72
C LEU A 181 -31.63 -4.20 5.47
N GLY A 182 -31.61 -5.01 4.41
CA GLY A 182 -32.37 -4.72 3.18
C GLY A 182 -33.87 -4.67 3.39
N LYS A 183 -34.45 -5.53 4.28
CA LYS A 183 -35.86 -5.47 4.66
C LYS A 183 -36.19 -4.23 5.51
N GLN A 184 -35.26 -3.79 6.35
CA GLN A 184 -35.40 -2.57 7.15
C GLN A 184 -35.26 -1.29 6.31
N GLY A 185 -34.56 -1.37 5.19
CA GLY A 185 -34.27 -0.27 4.27
C GLY A 185 -32.84 0.26 4.42
N VAL A 186 -32.03 0.07 3.39
CA VAL A 186 -30.67 0.61 3.31
C VAL A 186 -30.69 1.93 2.55
N LEU A 187 -30.22 2.99 3.20
CA LEU A 187 -30.15 4.33 2.63
C LEU A 187 -29.07 4.40 1.55
N ALA A 188 -27.88 3.89 1.82
CA ALA A 188 -26.78 3.84 0.84
C ALA A 188 -25.93 2.58 1.04
N LEU A 189 -25.38 2.07 -0.03
CA LEU A 189 -24.37 1.02 -0.05
C LEU A 189 -23.05 1.59 -0.58
N LEU A 190 -21.97 1.42 0.18
CA LEU A 190 -20.60 1.55 -0.30
C LEU A 190 -20.03 0.15 -0.42
N ALA A 191 -19.61 -0.27 -1.62
CA ALA A 191 -19.13 -1.63 -1.83
C ALA A 191 -17.81 -1.67 -2.61
N ASP A 192 -16.96 -2.63 -2.20
CA ASP A 192 -15.69 -2.99 -2.81
C ASP A 192 -15.85 -3.24 -4.31
N SER A 193 -14.99 -2.63 -5.13
CA SER A 193 -15.02 -2.73 -6.60
C SER A 193 -13.83 -3.48 -7.20
N THR A 194 -12.90 -3.95 -6.39
CA THR A 194 -11.58 -4.45 -6.82
C THR A 194 -11.65 -5.57 -7.87
N ASN A 195 -12.59 -6.51 -7.73
CA ASN A 195 -12.73 -7.65 -8.65
C ASN A 195 -13.96 -7.57 -9.57
N VAL A 196 -14.58 -6.43 -9.72
CA VAL A 196 -15.78 -6.26 -10.54
C VAL A 196 -15.58 -6.67 -12.02
N GLU A 197 -14.35 -6.65 -12.52
CA GLU A 197 -14.01 -7.10 -13.88
C GLU A 197 -14.10 -8.62 -14.05
N ARG A 198 -14.10 -9.38 -12.95
CA ARG A 198 -14.07 -10.83 -12.97
C ARG A 198 -15.49 -11.42 -12.91
N PRO A 199 -15.91 -12.20 -13.93
CA PRO A 199 -17.19 -12.87 -13.89
C PRO A 199 -17.20 -14.01 -12.87
N GLY A 200 -18.39 -14.43 -12.44
CA GLY A 200 -18.58 -15.57 -11.54
C GLY A 200 -18.28 -15.26 -10.08
N TYR A 201 -17.70 -16.21 -9.40
CA TYR A 201 -17.44 -16.21 -7.96
C TYR A 201 -15.95 -16.34 -7.65
N THR A 202 -15.53 -15.76 -6.54
CA THR A 202 -14.19 -15.96 -5.99
C THR A 202 -14.10 -17.36 -5.35
N MET A 203 -13.03 -18.07 -5.65
CA MET A 203 -12.82 -19.42 -5.09
C MET A 203 -12.55 -19.37 -3.58
N SER A 204 -12.89 -20.48 -2.90
CA SER A 204 -12.55 -20.63 -1.48
C SER A 204 -11.04 -20.74 -1.27
N GLU A 205 -10.54 -20.10 -0.20
CA GLU A 205 -9.14 -20.19 0.23
C GLU A 205 -8.72 -21.65 0.52
N ARG A 206 -9.66 -22.51 0.87
CA ARG A 206 -9.44 -23.96 1.09
C ARG A 206 -8.87 -24.69 -0.12
N THR A 207 -9.09 -24.17 -1.34
CA THR A 207 -8.55 -24.76 -2.57
C THR A 207 -7.02 -24.67 -2.63
N VAL A 208 -6.45 -23.62 -2.08
CA VAL A 208 -4.99 -23.41 -2.01
C VAL A 208 -4.32 -24.46 -1.12
N GLY A 209 -4.96 -24.83 -0.01
CA GLY A 209 -4.47 -25.89 0.88
C GLY A 209 -4.32 -27.25 0.19
N ARG A 210 -5.28 -27.60 -0.67
CA ARG A 210 -5.20 -28.83 -1.47
C ARG A 210 -3.99 -28.81 -2.43
N THR A 211 -3.70 -27.64 -2.99
CA THR A 211 -2.53 -27.43 -3.84
C THR A 211 -1.23 -27.59 -3.04
N PHE A 212 -1.14 -27.04 -1.83
CA PHE A 212 0.03 -27.25 -0.98
C PHE A 212 0.25 -28.72 -0.64
N ASN A 213 -0.81 -29.45 -0.27
CA ASN A 213 -0.70 -30.88 0.01
C ASN A 213 -0.15 -31.64 -1.20
N ARG A 214 -0.67 -31.38 -2.42
CA ARG A 214 -0.16 -31.99 -3.65
C ARG A 214 1.31 -31.65 -3.91
N LEU A 215 1.71 -30.39 -3.74
CA LEU A 215 3.08 -29.93 -4.02
C LEU A 215 4.09 -30.40 -2.95
N PHE A 216 3.66 -30.61 -1.71
CA PHE A 216 4.52 -31.05 -0.63
C PHE A 216 4.71 -32.56 -0.63
N GLN A 217 3.69 -33.30 -1.03
CA GLN A 217 3.70 -34.76 -1.06
C GLN A 217 4.79 -35.28 -2.02
N GLY A 218 5.65 -36.14 -1.52
CA GLY A 218 6.75 -36.75 -2.30
C GLY A 218 7.89 -35.82 -2.69
N CYS A 219 7.82 -34.53 -2.34
CA CYS A 219 8.91 -33.59 -2.61
C CYS A 219 10.17 -33.92 -1.79
N LYS A 220 11.33 -34.02 -2.45
CA LYS A 220 12.63 -34.31 -1.81
C LYS A 220 13.44 -33.03 -1.52
N GLN A 221 13.00 -31.89 -2.06
CA GLN A 221 13.69 -30.62 -1.94
C GLN A 221 13.28 -29.89 -0.65
N ARG A 222 14.07 -28.88 -0.27
CA ARG A 222 13.61 -27.84 0.66
C ARG A 222 12.51 -27.03 -0.03
N ILE A 223 11.44 -26.74 0.69
CA ILE A 223 10.31 -25.95 0.18
C ILE A 223 10.40 -24.56 0.78
N ILE A 224 10.32 -23.53 -0.05
CA ILE A 224 10.24 -22.12 0.34
C ILE A 224 8.93 -21.57 -0.23
N VAL A 225 8.05 -21.10 0.64
CA VAL A 225 6.76 -20.53 0.23
C VAL A 225 6.75 -19.04 0.55
N THR A 226 6.50 -18.21 -0.46
CA THR A 226 6.27 -16.79 -0.25
C THR A 226 4.79 -16.46 -0.43
N THR A 227 4.26 -15.65 0.48
CA THR A 227 2.88 -15.18 0.48
C THR A 227 2.77 -13.84 1.20
N PHE A 228 1.59 -13.22 1.17
CA PHE A 228 1.32 -12.04 1.99
C PHE A 228 1.35 -12.40 3.48
N ALA A 229 2.03 -11.58 4.27
CA ALA A 229 2.15 -11.80 5.71
C ALA A 229 0.78 -11.74 6.42
N SER A 230 -0.14 -10.94 5.92
CA SER A 230 -1.49 -10.79 6.44
C SER A 230 -2.41 -12.00 6.19
N ASN A 231 -2.07 -12.87 5.23
CA ASN A 231 -2.91 -14.04 4.93
C ASN A 231 -2.67 -15.18 5.93
N VAL A 232 -3.18 -14.99 7.13
CA VAL A 232 -3.06 -15.91 8.27
C VAL A 232 -3.56 -17.32 7.94
N HIS A 233 -4.68 -17.42 7.21
CA HIS A 233 -5.28 -18.71 6.81
C HIS A 233 -4.38 -19.48 5.84
N ARG A 234 -3.72 -18.81 4.91
CA ARG A 234 -2.78 -19.45 3.97
C ARG A 234 -1.54 -19.97 4.70
N ILE A 235 -1.01 -19.16 5.62
CA ILE A 235 0.13 -19.57 6.45
C ILE A 235 -0.24 -20.81 7.29
N GLN A 236 -1.45 -20.84 7.87
CA GLN A 236 -1.95 -22.02 8.58
C GLN A 236 -1.98 -23.25 7.66
N GLN A 237 -2.53 -23.13 6.46
CA GLN A 237 -2.59 -24.23 5.49
C GLN A 237 -1.20 -24.73 5.08
N ILE A 238 -0.22 -23.85 4.95
CA ILE A 238 1.18 -24.24 4.70
C ILE A 238 1.75 -25.04 5.88
N MET A 239 1.47 -24.62 7.12
CA MET A 239 1.91 -25.33 8.32
C MET A 239 1.26 -26.70 8.44
N ASP A 240 -0.02 -26.82 8.11
CA ASP A 240 -0.77 -28.07 8.13
C ASP A 240 -0.22 -29.05 7.08
N ALA A 241 -0.04 -28.61 5.84
CA ALA A 241 0.55 -29.40 4.75
C ALA A 241 1.98 -29.88 5.08
N ALA A 242 2.77 -29.00 5.72
CA ALA A 242 4.12 -29.36 6.18
C ALA A 242 4.07 -30.47 7.25
N ALA A 243 3.18 -30.34 8.23
CA ALA A 243 3.01 -31.32 9.30
C ALA A 243 2.56 -32.69 8.76
N GLU A 244 1.59 -32.72 7.83
CA GLU A 244 1.12 -33.95 7.16
C GLU A 244 2.27 -34.67 6.43
N CYS A 245 3.24 -33.93 5.88
CA CYS A 245 4.42 -34.48 5.23
C CYS A 245 5.60 -34.71 6.20
N GLY A 246 5.41 -34.55 7.49
CA GLY A 246 6.45 -34.71 8.52
C GLY A 246 7.60 -33.70 8.40
N ARG A 247 7.31 -32.51 7.88
CA ARG A 247 8.26 -31.41 7.72
C ARG A 247 8.16 -30.41 8.87
N LYS A 248 9.20 -29.59 9.04
CA LYS A 248 9.25 -28.46 9.98
C LYS A 248 9.16 -27.15 9.22
N VAL A 249 8.55 -26.16 9.85
CA VAL A 249 8.33 -24.84 9.25
C VAL A 249 9.13 -23.80 10.04
N ALA A 250 9.92 -22.99 9.34
CA ALA A 250 10.48 -21.77 9.87
C ALA A 250 9.86 -20.58 9.16
N VAL A 251 9.61 -19.51 9.91
CA VAL A 251 9.08 -18.25 9.38
C VAL A 251 10.22 -17.25 9.32
N THR A 252 10.33 -16.48 8.23
CA THR A 252 11.35 -15.44 8.08
C THR A 252 10.82 -14.21 7.33
N GLY A 253 11.33 -13.05 7.74
CA GLY A 253 10.85 -11.74 7.32
C GLY A 253 10.07 -11.04 8.42
N ARG A 254 10.48 -9.81 8.77
CA ARG A 254 9.97 -9.07 9.94
C ARG A 254 8.43 -9.04 10.02
N SER A 255 7.77 -8.62 8.94
CA SER A 255 6.30 -8.56 8.92
C SER A 255 5.67 -9.96 9.07
N MET A 256 6.22 -10.98 8.40
CA MET A 256 5.74 -12.36 8.48
C MET A 256 5.86 -12.91 9.91
N GLU A 257 6.99 -12.71 10.56
CA GLU A 257 7.24 -13.12 11.95
C GLU A 257 6.29 -12.42 12.92
N ASN A 258 6.12 -11.09 12.78
CA ASN A 258 5.26 -10.29 13.64
C ASN A 258 3.78 -10.70 13.50
N VAL A 259 3.27 -10.79 12.28
CA VAL A 259 1.87 -11.18 12.04
C VAL A 259 1.60 -12.61 12.51
N THR A 260 2.51 -13.54 12.17
CA THR A 260 2.38 -14.94 12.61
C THR A 260 2.33 -15.06 14.13
N LYS A 261 3.21 -14.33 14.82
CA LYS A 261 3.21 -14.30 16.29
C LYS A 261 1.91 -13.78 16.86
N VAL A 262 1.43 -12.62 16.37
CA VAL A 262 0.15 -12.04 16.83
C VAL A 262 -1.01 -12.99 16.55
N ALA A 263 -1.05 -13.61 15.36
CA ALA A 263 -2.12 -14.54 15.01
C ALA A 263 -2.11 -15.80 15.90
N MET A 264 -0.93 -16.31 16.26
CA MET A 264 -0.80 -17.43 17.21
C MET A 264 -1.20 -17.02 18.62
N ASP A 265 -0.72 -15.89 19.13
CA ASP A 265 -1.01 -15.39 20.48
C ASP A 265 -2.50 -15.12 20.69
N LEU A 266 -3.20 -14.67 19.63
CA LEU A 266 -4.63 -14.42 19.64
C LEU A 266 -5.50 -15.64 19.30
N GLY A 267 -4.88 -16.77 18.89
CA GLY A 267 -5.56 -18.02 18.57
C GLY A 267 -6.19 -18.11 17.17
N TYR A 268 -5.88 -17.16 16.26
CA TYR A 268 -6.27 -17.23 14.84
C TYR A 268 -5.42 -18.21 14.04
N MET A 269 -4.23 -18.52 14.54
CA MET A 269 -3.34 -19.53 13.96
C MET A 269 -2.99 -20.58 15.02
N LYS A 270 -3.17 -21.87 14.68
CA LYS A 270 -2.95 -23.00 15.57
C LYS A 270 -2.09 -24.05 14.87
N PRO A 271 -0.78 -23.82 14.75
CA PRO A 271 0.10 -24.77 14.08
C PRO A 271 0.08 -26.13 14.77
N PRO A 272 0.16 -27.24 14.03
CA PRO A 272 0.30 -28.58 14.62
C PRO A 272 1.50 -28.66 15.55
N LYS A 273 1.40 -29.46 16.61
CA LYS A 273 2.45 -29.55 17.63
C LYS A 273 3.82 -29.84 17.02
N ASN A 274 4.83 -29.14 17.49
CA ASN A 274 6.24 -29.29 17.06
C ASN A 274 6.48 -29.03 15.55
N THR A 275 5.58 -28.38 14.82
CA THR A 275 5.76 -28.06 13.40
C THR A 275 6.63 -26.82 13.21
N VAL A 276 6.37 -25.76 13.96
CA VAL A 276 7.11 -24.50 13.86
C VAL A 276 8.41 -24.58 14.66
N VAL A 277 9.51 -24.18 14.03
CA VAL A 277 10.86 -24.17 14.64
C VAL A 277 11.59 -22.88 14.29
N ASP A 278 12.61 -22.56 15.08
CA ASP A 278 13.48 -21.42 14.80
C ASP A 278 14.28 -21.63 13.50
N ILE A 279 14.53 -20.54 12.77
CA ILE A 279 15.26 -20.54 11.49
C ILE A 279 16.68 -21.13 11.62
N ASN A 280 17.32 -21.01 12.77
CA ASN A 280 18.64 -21.60 13.00
C ASN A 280 18.57 -23.13 13.19
N LYS A 281 17.47 -23.62 13.78
CA LYS A 281 17.27 -25.07 13.95
C LYS A 281 16.95 -25.76 12.63
N ILE A 282 16.15 -25.12 11.76
CA ILE A 282 15.74 -25.75 10.51
C ILE A 282 16.93 -26.02 9.59
N LYS A 283 17.96 -25.18 9.61
CA LYS A 283 19.17 -25.32 8.79
C LYS A 283 19.95 -26.61 9.05
N SER A 284 19.90 -27.14 10.25
CA SER A 284 20.58 -28.40 10.62
C SER A 284 19.83 -29.65 10.21
N MET A 285 18.60 -29.52 9.67
CA MET A 285 17.77 -30.63 9.25
C MET A 285 18.04 -30.99 7.78
N PRO A 286 17.73 -32.23 7.35
CA PRO A 286 17.73 -32.59 5.92
C PRO A 286 16.80 -31.67 5.11
N LEU A 287 17.16 -31.32 3.88
CA LEU A 287 16.39 -30.41 3.03
C LEU A 287 14.93 -30.86 2.87
N GLU A 288 14.71 -32.15 2.73
CA GLU A 288 13.38 -32.75 2.62
C GLU A 288 12.49 -32.61 3.87
N LYS A 289 13.06 -32.12 4.97
CA LYS A 289 12.35 -31.81 6.22
C LYS A 289 12.10 -30.33 6.42
N GLN A 290 12.59 -29.48 5.53
CA GLN A 290 12.53 -28.04 5.69
C GLN A 290 11.39 -27.42 4.87
N VAL A 291 10.63 -26.54 5.50
CA VAL A 291 9.72 -25.58 4.85
C VAL A 291 10.04 -24.19 5.42
N ILE A 292 10.22 -23.21 4.57
CA ILE A 292 10.45 -21.83 4.95
C ILE A 292 9.30 -20.99 4.42
N VAL A 293 8.58 -20.29 5.30
CA VAL A 293 7.56 -19.31 4.94
C VAL A 293 8.16 -17.93 5.00
N THR A 294 8.03 -17.15 3.92
CA THR A 294 8.77 -15.90 3.78
C THR A 294 7.95 -14.78 3.12
N THR A 295 8.43 -13.55 3.27
CA THR A 295 7.94 -12.37 2.55
C THR A 295 8.59 -12.25 1.17
N GLY A 296 8.09 -11.34 0.33
CA GLY A 296 8.65 -11.02 -0.97
C GLY A 296 7.86 -11.57 -2.15
N SER A 297 6.57 -11.81 -1.93
CA SER A 297 5.67 -12.25 -3.00
C SER A 297 5.43 -11.18 -4.07
N GLN A 298 5.76 -9.92 -3.79
CA GLN A 298 5.66 -8.78 -4.70
C GLN A 298 7.02 -8.33 -5.27
N GLY A 299 8.08 -9.07 -4.97
CA GLY A 299 9.42 -8.79 -5.48
C GLY A 299 10.12 -7.60 -4.82
N GLU A 300 9.63 -7.11 -3.69
CA GLU A 300 10.18 -5.96 -2.98
C GLU A 300 11.66 -6.18 -2.65
N GLU A 301 12.54 -5.24 -2.99
CA GLU A 301 14.01 -5.39 -2.90
C GLU A 301 14.53 -5.69 -1.48
N MET A 302 13.83 -5.22 -0.45
CA MET A 302 14.19 -5.47 0.94
C MET A 302 13.56 -6.73 1.52
N SER A 303 12.73 -7.44 0.77
CA SER A 303 12.05 -8.65 1.23
C SER A 303 12.99 -9.84 1.39
N ALA A 304 12.55 -10.85 2.15
CA ALA A 304 13.40 -12.01 2.39
C ALA A 304 13.61 -12.85 1.12
N LEU A 305 12.59 -13.08 0.29
CA LEU A 305 12.75 -13.82 -0.96
C LEU A 305 13.66 -13.10 -1.96
N TYR A 306 13.50 -11.77 -2.12
CA TYR A 306 14.40 -10.98 -2.97
C TYR A 306 15.85 -11.16 -2.54
N ARG A 307 16.14 -10.98 -1.24
CA ARG A 307 17.50 -11.17 -0.71
C ARG A 307 18.03 -12.59 -0.89
N MET A 308 17.17 -13.62 -0.83
CA MET A 308 17.55 -15.00 -1.15
C MET A 308 17.91 -15.15 -2.64
N ALA A 309 17.06 -14.63 -3.53
CA ALA A 309 17.29 -14.68 -4.98
C ALA A 309 18.59 -13.99 -5.38
N PHE A 310 18.91 -12.85 -4.78
CA PHE A 310 20.13 -12.07 -5.10
C PHE A 310 21.33 -12.34 -4.17
N SER A 311 21.33 -13.46 -3.42
CA SER A 311 22.42 -13.87 -2.51
C SER A 311 22.75 -12.85 -1.40
N GLN A 312 21.75 -12.09 -0.96
CA GLN A 312 21.87 -11.06 0.08
C GLN A 312 21.26 -11.49 1.43
N HIS A 313 20.62 -12.65 1.47
CA HIS A 313 20.00 -13.14 2.71
C HIS A 313 21.03 -13.76 3.64
N LYS A 314 21.11 -13.25 4.88
CA LYS A 314 22.16 -13.63 5.84
C LYS A 314 22.15 -15.09 6.28
N GLN A 315 20.99 -15.74 6.22
CA GLN A 315 20.79 -17.05 6.84
C GLN A 315 20.44 -18.15 5.85
N ILE A 316 19.83 -17.84 4.72
CA ILE A 316 19.35 -18.81 3.73
C ILE A 316 19.97 -18.50 2.38
N GLU A 317 20.67 -19.48 1.84
CA GLU A 317 21.14 -19.50 0.46
C GLU A 317 20.24 -20.44 -0.34
N VAL A 318 19.83 -20.02 -1.53
CA VAL A 318 18.97 -20.80 -2.43
C VAL A 318 19.73 -21.28 -3.65
N GLY A 319 19.39 -22.49 -4.11
CA GLY A 319 20.06 -23.10 -5.25
C GLY A 319 19.42 -24.41 -5.69
N PRO A 320 20.18 -25.26 -6.46
CA PRO A 320 19.72 -26.58 -6.83
C PRO A 320 19.33 -27.40 -5.59
N GLY A 321 18.16 -28.05 -5.62
CA GLY A 321 17.61 -28.77 -4.46
C GLY A 321 16.64 -27.95 -3.63
N ASP A 322 16.26 -26.75 -4.09
CA ASP A 322 15.17 -25.95 -3.53
C ASP A 322 13.98 -25.89 -4.48
N ARG A 323 12.79 -25.88 -3.89
CA ARG A 323 11.52 -25.57 -4.54
C ARG A 323 10.97 -24.29 -3.92
N VAL A 324 10.79 -23.25 -4.74
CA VAL A 324 10.15 -22.00 -4.34
C VAL A 324 8.72 -21.97 -4.88
N ILE A 325 7.76 -21.72 -4.00
CA ILE A 325 6.34 -21.57 -4.33
C ILE A 325 5.94 -20.13 -4.08
N ILE A 326 5.49 -19.42 -5.12
CA ILE A 326 5.00 -18.05 -5.03
C ILE A 326 3.48 -18.10 -4.92
N SER A 327 2.98 -17.99 -3.70
CA SER A 327 1.55 -18.09 -3.38
C SER A 327 0.93 -16.71 -3.25
N ALA A 328 1.06 -15.91 -4.31
CA ALA A 328 0.46 -14.58 -4.46
C ALA A 328 0.34 -14.24 -5.94
N SER A 329 -0.60 -13.35 -6.29
CA SER A 329 -0.59 -12.66 -7.59
C SER A 329 0.15 -11.34 -7.45
N ALA A 330 0.87 -10.92 -8.49
CA ALA A 330 1.47 -9.59 -8.52
C ALA A 330 0.36 -8.53 -8.42
N ILE A 331 0.58 -7.54 -7.55
CA ILE A 331 -0.22 -6.33 -7.52
C ILE A 331 0.10 -5.54 -8.80
N PRO A 332 -0.88 -4.89 -9.44
CA PRO A 332 -0.63 -4.06 -10.61
C PRO A 332 0.54 -3.09 -10.38
N GLY A 333 1.52 -3.10 -11.31
CA GLY A 333 2.77 -2.36 -11.19
C GLY A 333 3.99 -3.17 -10.71
N ASN A 334 3.79 -4.29 -10.02
CA ASN A 334 4.89 -5.12 -9.48
C ASN A 334 5.31 -6.28 -10.40
N GLU A 335 4.68 -6.43 -11.58
CA GLU A 335 4.90 -7.57 -12.48
C GLU A 335 6.36 -7.72 -12.90
N ASN A 336 7.02 -6.61 -13.23
CA ASN A 336 8.42 -6.60 -13.64
C ASN A 336 9.36 -7.04 -12.51
N THR A 337 9.12 -6.57 -11.30
CA THR A 337 9.94 -6.88 -10.12
C THR A 337 9.78 -8.36 -9.72
N VAL A 338 8.55 -8.86 -9.72
CA VAL A 338 8.26 -10.29 -9.48
C VAL A 338 8.92 -11.15 -10.56
N SER A 339 8.80 -10.79 -11.83
CA SER A 339 9.43 -11.51 -12.95
C SER A 339 10.97 -11.55 -12.82
N ARG A 340 11.58 -10.44 -12.37
CA ARG A 340 13.03 -10.37 -12.11
C ARG A 340 13.47 -11.37 -11.03
N VAL A 341 12.72 -11.45 -9.92
CA VAL A 341 13.01 -12.42 -8.85
C VAL A 341 12.87 -13.85 -9.35
N ILE A 342 11.80 -14.16 -10.09
CA ILE A 342 11.58 -15.49 -10.67
C ILE A 342 12.77 -15.88 -11.59
N ASN A 343 13.17 -14.99 -12.50
CA ASN A 343 14.28 -15.27 -13.41
C ASN A 343 15.60 -15.52 -12.66
N GLU A 344 15.85 -14.79 -11.56
CA GLU A 344 17.07 -14.98 -10.77
C GLU A 344 17.05 -16.32 -10.02
N LEU A 345 15.91 -16.75 -9.52
CA LEU A 345 15.74 -18.08 -8.91
C LEU A 345 16.01 -19.20 -9.95
N PHE A 346 15.50 -19.07 -11.18
CA PHE A 346 15.79 -20.02 -12.26
C PHE A 346 17.27 -20.07 -12.60
N ARG A 347 17.97 -18.92 -12.64
CA ARG A 347 19.44 -18.88 -12.86
C ARG A 347 20.23 -19.66 -11.81
N LYS A 348 19.71 -19.71 -10.58
CA LYS A 348 20.29 -20.48 -9.48
C LYS A 348 19.92 -21.96 -9.49
N GLY A 349 19.17 -22.44 -10.48
CA GLY A 349 18.74 -23.83 -10.58
C GLY A 349 17.63 -24.22 -9.59
N VAL A 350 16.88 -23.24 -9.08
CA VAL A 350 15.73 -23.43 -8.19
C VAL A 350 14.52 -23.86 -9.02
N GLU A 351 13.76 -24.85 -8.55
CA GLU A 351 12.43 -25.15 -9.09
C GLU A 351 11.41 -24.13 -8.59
N VAL A 352 10.87 -23.30 -9.50
CA VAL A 352 9.94 -22.23 -9.13
C VAL A 352 8.53 -22.57 -9.61
N ILE A 353 7.56 -22.56 -8.69
CA ILE A 353 6.14 -22.77 -8.97
C ILE A 353 5.41 -21.46 -8.68
N TYR A 354 4.86 -20.82 -9.73
CA TYR A 354 4.26 -19.48 -9.66
C TYR A 354 3.04 -19.28 -10.56
N ASP A 355 2.64 -20.32 -11.32
CA ASP A 355 1.59 -20.22 -12.32
C ASP A 355 0.18 -20.23 -11.70
N ARG A 356 -0.75 -19.50 -12.36
CA ARG A 356 -2.19 -19.53 -12.05
C ARG A 356 -2.81 -20.92 -12.24
N ALA A 357 -2.26 -21.73 -13.16
CA ALA A 357 -2.71 -23.12 -13.39
C ALA A 357 -2.62 -23.98 -12.13
N ASP A 358 -1.68 -23.71 -11.24
CA ASP A 358 -1.52 -24.45 -9.99
C ASP A 358 -2.45 -23.99 -8.85
N MET A 359 -3.28 -22.97 -9.07
CA MET A 359 -4.22 -22.44 -8.06
C MET A 359 -3.54 -22.13 -6.72
N LEU A 360 -2.42 -21.43 -6.79
CA LEU A 360 -1.60 -21.04 -5.63
C LEU A 360 -2.10 -19.79 -4.90
N HIS A 361 -3.02 -19.08 -5.53
CA HIS A 361 -3.58 -17.84 -5.00
C HIS A 361 -5.07 -17.74 -5.28
N VAL A 362 -5.80 -17.26 -4.30
CA VAL A 362 -7.22 -16.90 -4.39
C VAL A 362 -7.36 -15.45 -3.89
N SER A 363 -8.14 -14.65 -4.62
CA SER A 363 -8.42 -13.27 -4.22
C SER A 363 -9.24 -13.21 -2.93
N GLY A 364 -9.08 -12.10 -2.19
CA GLY A 364 -9.94 -11.75 -1.06
C GLY A 364 -11.20 -10.98 -1.44
N HIS A 365 -11.32 -10.53 -2.70
CA HIS A 365 -12.38 -9.63 -3.14
C HIS A 365 -13.45 -10.33 -3.97
N ALA A 366 -14.67 -9.83 -3.86
CA ALA A 366 -15.87 -10.34 -4.53
C ALA A 366 -15.83 -10.16 -6.04
N CYS A 367 -16.13 -11.22 -6.79
CA CYS A 367 -16.41 -11.18 -8.22
C CYS A 367 -17.86 -10.74 -8.50
N GLN A 368 -18.23 -10.60 -9.79
CA GLN A 368 -19.52 -10.01 -10.20
C GLN A 368 -20.75 -10.64 -9.55
N GLU A 369 -20.81 -11.97 -9.45
CA GLU A 369 -22.00 -12.63 -8.88
C GLU A 369 -22.12 -12.40 -7.37
N GLU A 370 -20.99 -12.30 -6.67
CA GLU A 370 -20.96 -11.98 -5.24
C GLU A 370 -21.39 -10.54 -4.97
N LEU A 371 -20.95 -9.58 -5.82
CA LEU A 371 -21.38 -8.19 -5.77
C LEU A 371 -22.90 -8.07 -6.00
N LYS A 372 -23.45 -8.81 -6.98
CA LYS A 372 -24.90 -8.86 -7.24
C LYS A 372 -25.67 -9.39 -6.03
N ILE A 373 -25.14 -10.38 -5.31
CA ILE A 373 -25.78 -10.93 -4.10
C ILE A 373 -25.91 -9.84 -3.04
N ILE A 374 -24.84 -9.09 -2.74
CA ILE A 374 -24.88 -8.01 -1.75
C ILE A 374 -25.86 -6.91 -2.17
N HIS A 375 -25.86 -6.50 -3.43
CA HIS A 375 -26.84 -5.55 -3.95
C HIS A 375 -28.30 -6.07 -3.80
N ALA A 376 -28.56 -7.33 -4.14
CA ALA A 376 -29.87 -7.94 -4.06
C ALA A 376 -30.36 -8.09 -2.61
N LEU A 377 -29.47 -8.38 -1.67
CA LEU A 377 -29.80 -8.51 -0.26
C LEU A 377 -30.06 -7.15 0.38
N THR A 378 -29.20 -6.17 0.13
CA THR A 378 -29.28 -4.83 0.77
C THR A 378 -30.33 -3.92 0.12
N LYS A 379 -30.62 -4.08 -1.16
CA LYS A 379 -31.58 -3.25 -1.94
C LYS A 379 -31.42 -1.76 -1.66
N PRO A 380 -30.21 -1.20 -1.82
CA PRO A 380 -29.91 0.15 -1.35
C PRO A 380 -30.68 1.19 -2.17
N LYS A 381 -31.11 2.27 -1.51
CA LYS A 381 -31.68 3.43 -2.19
C LYS A 381 -30.62 4.15 -3.04
N TYR A 382 -29.40 4.29 -2.52
CA TYR A 382 -28.26 4.93 -3.19
C TYR A 382 -27.06 3.99 -3.20
N PHE A 383 -26.26 4.11 -4.24
CA PHE A 383 -25.03 3.31 -4.39
C PHE A 383 -23.81 4.19 -4.71
N ILE A 384 -22.71 3.89 -4.05
CA ILE A 384 -21.41 4.53 -4.20
C ILE A 384 -20.37 3.42 -4.31
N PRO A 385 -19.87 3.09 -5.51
CA PRO A 385 -18.77 2.13 -5.64
C PRO A 385 -17.50 2.73 -5.01
N VAL A 386 -16.78 1.91 -4.23
CA VAL A 386 -15.54 2.30 -3.55
C VAL A 386 -14.45 1.25 -3.75
N HIS A 387 -13.24 1.52 -3.29
CA HIS A 387 -12.10 0.62 -3.32
C HIS A 387 -11.78 0.11 -4.73
N GLY A 388 -11.26 0.98 -5.58
CA GLY A 388 -10.91 0.62 -6.96
C GLY A 388 -10.48 1.79 -7.82
N GLU A 389 -9.82 1.46 -8.91
CA GLU A 389 -9.49 2.40 -9.97
C GLU A 389 -10.75 2.84 -10.73
N GLN A 390 -10.66 3.95 -11.46
CA GLN A 390 -11.80 4.53 -12.19
C GLN A 390 -12.55 3.52 -13.07
N ARG A 391 -11.83 2.62 -13.76
CA ARG A 391 -12.45 1.59 -14.59
C ARG A 391 -13.29 0.60 -13.76
N MET A 392 -12.81 0.25 -12.56
CA MET A 392 -13.51 -0.67 -11.64
C MET A 392 -14.77 -0.01 -11.08
N LEU A 393 -14.68 1.25 -10.65
CA LEU A 393 -15.83 2.02 -10.15
C LEU A 393 -16.91 2.17 -11.23
N GLN A 394 -16.49 2.43 -12.47
CA GLN A 394 -17.42 2.55 -13.60
C GLN A 394 -18.11 1.21 -13.91
N LEU A 395 -17.37 0.10 -13.94
CA LEU A 395 -17.93 -1.23 -14.19
C LEU A 395 -18.87 -1.67 -13.07
N HIS A 396 -18.58 -1.31 -11.81
CA HIS A 396 -19.47 -1.61 -10.69
C HIS A 396 -20.77 -0.81 -10.77
N LYS A 397 -20.71 0.45 -11.20
CA LYS A 397 -21.90 1.23 -11.54
C LYS A 397 -22.70 0.57 -12.66
N ASP A 398 -22.05 0.12 -13.74
CA ASP A 398 -22.72 -0.54 -14.85
C ASP A 398 -23.38 -1.86 -14.42
N LEU A 399 -22.76 -2.60 -13.51
CA LEU A 399 -23.34 -3.79 -12.87
C LEU A 399 -24.61 -3.44 -12.09
N ALA A 400 -24.59 -2.37 -11.29
CA ALA A 400 -25.77 -1.91 -10.56
C ALA A 400 -26.91 -1.45 -11.49
N LEU A 401 -26.59 -0.80 -12.62
CA LEU A 401 -27.57 -0.44 -13.66
C LEU A 401 -28.19 -1.69 -14.30
N GLN A 402 -27.39 -2.73 -14.60
CA GLN A 402 -27.89 -4.02 -15.11
C GLN A 402 -28.84 -4.70 -14.13
N MET A 403 -28.64 -4.51 -12.83
CA MET A 403 -29.54 -5.00 -11.79
C MET A 403 -30.82 -4.17 -11.64
N GLY A 404 -31.00 -3.11 -12.45
CA GLY A 404 -32.21 -2.28 -12.46
C GLY A 404 -32.15 -1.07 -11.52
N MET A 405 -30.99 -0.74 -10.96
CA MET A 405 -30.86 0.47 -10.16
C MET A 405 -30.93 1.73 -11.04
N ASP A 406 -31.68 2.74 -10.60
CA ASP A 406 -31.81 4.00 -11.35
C ASP A 406 -30.48 4.77 -11.35
N ARG A 407 -30.05 5.22 -12.53
CA ARG A 407 -28.78 5.97 -12.72
C ARG A 407 -28.63 7.17 -11.79
N LYS A 408 -29.72 7.87 -11.49
CA LYS A 408 -29.70 9.04 -10.57
C LYS A 408 -29.39 8.68 -9.11
N ASN A 409 -29.50 7.40 -8.76
CA ASN A 409 -29.24 6.87 -7.44
C ASN A 409 -27.82 6.28 -7.31
N ILE A 410 -26.99 6.37 -8.34
CA ILE A 410 -25.60 5.89 -8.34
C ILE A 410 -24.67 7.08 -8.51
N VAL A 411 -23.69 7.21 -7.64
CA VAL A 411 -22.66 8.27 -7.69
C VAL A 411 -21.27 7.63 -7.71
N ILE A 412 -20.47 8.01 -8.70
CA ILE A 412 -19.00 7.86 -8.64
C ILE A 412 -18.48 9.24 -8.27
N CYS A 413 -17.66 9.32 -7.22
CA CYS A 413 -17.04 10.55 -6.75
C CYS A 413 -15.52 10.38 -6.72
N ASP A 414 -14.82 11.50 -6.61
CA ASP A 414 -13.37 11.52 -6.42
C ASP A 414 -13.02 11.67 -4.94
N ASN A 415 -11.77 11.38 -4.57
CA ASN A 415 -11.28 11.67 -3.24
C ASN A 415 -11.41 13.17 -2.97
N GLY A 416 -11.98 13.53 -1.81
CA GLY A 416 -12.25 14.92 -1.42
C GLY A 416 -13.63 15.44 -1.79
N ASP A 417 -14.39 14.73 -2.60
CA ASP A 417 -15.79 15.05 -2.87
C ASP A 417 -16.67 14.71 -1.65
N ALA A 418 -17.78 15.39 -1.49
CA ALA A 418 -18.78 15.02 -0.49
C ALA A 418 -20.05 14.52 -1.16
N VAL A 419 -20.45 13.28 -0.89
CA VAL A 419 -21.79 12.79 -1.22
C VAL A 419 -22.74 13.20 -0.10
N GLU A 420 -23.57 14.22 -0.36
CA GLU A 420 -24.57 14.72 0.57
C GLU A 420 -25.90 13.98 0.35
N ILE A 421 -26.34 13.26 1.38
CA ILE A 421 -27.61 12.51 1.38
C ILE A 421 -28.57 13.17 2.34
N GLY A 422 -29.68 13.66 1.80
CA GLY A 422 -30.81 14.13 2.58
C GLY A 422 -31.97 13.12 2.58
N ALA A 423 -33.10 13.47 3.19
CA ALA A 423 -34.26 12.60 3.28
C ALA A 423 -34.77 12.10 1.89
N ARG A 424 -34.65 12.90 0.84
CA ARG A 424 -35.20 12.60 -0.49
C ARG A 424 -34.21 12.75 -1.66
N SER A 425 -33.01 13.22 -1.41
CA SER A 425 -32.04 13.54 -2.46
C SER A 425 -30.63 13.09 -2.09
N MET A 426 -29.84 12.78 -3.11
CA MET A 426 -28.40 12.60 -3.05
C MET A 426 -27.75 13.51 -4.07
N LYS A 427 -26.66 14.17 -3.72
CA LYS A 427 -25.84 14.97 -4.63
C LYS A 427 -24.37 14.82 -4.30
N CYS A 428 -23.51 14.92 -5.28
CA CYS A 428 -22.06 15.04 -5.12
C CYS A 428 -21.68 16.52 -5.13
N VAL A 429 -20.83 16.92 -4.20
CA VAL A 429 -20.23 18.26 -4.09
C VAL A 429 -18.74 18.09 -4.32
N PRO A 430 -18.21 18.45 -5.50
CA PRO A 430 -16.82 18.27 -5.83
C PRO A 430 -15.90 19.14 -4.96
N GLY A 431 -14.71 18.61 -4.62
CA GLY A 431 -13.66 19.36 -3.93
C GLY A 431 -14.05 19.88 -2.55
N TYR A 432 -14.90 19.16 -1.83
CA TYR A 432 -15.41 19.57 -0.52
C TYR A 432 -14.33 19.57 0.56
N ALA A 433 -13.43 18.60 0.52
CA ALA A 433 -12.32 18.43 1.46
C ALA A 433 -10.99 18.29 0.71
N PRO A 434 -9.86 18.79 1.27
CA PRO A 434 -8.54 18.41 0.77
C PRO A 434 -8.38 16.88 0.83
N ALA A 435 -7.90 16.27 -0.25
CA ALA A 435 -7.70 14.83 -0.37
C ALA A 435 -6.52 14.52 -1.29
N GLY A 436 -5.38 15.15 -1.01
CA GLY A 436 -4.14 14.93 -1.74
C GLY A 436 -3.35 13.73 -1.21
N GLU A 437 -2.19 13.54 -1.82
CA GLU A 437 -1.20 12.56 -1.38
C GLU A 437 -0.22 13.22 -0.42
N VAL A 438 0.05 12.55 0.69
CA VAL A 438 1.08 12.95 1.65
C VAL A 438 2.16 11.86 1.65
N PHE A 439 3.35 12.23 1.21
CA PHE A 439 4.48 11.30 1.11
C PHE A 439 5.15 11.11 2.47
N VAL A 440 5.53 9.88 2.75
CA VAL A 440 6.32 9.49 3.92
C VAL A 440 7.69 9.03 3.43
N ASP A 441 8.75 9.62 3.97
CA ASP A 441 10.15 9.33 3.67
C ASP A 441 10.93 9.29 4.99
N GLY A 442 11.25 8.11 5.48
CA GLY A 442 11.85 7.90 6.78
C GLY A 442 11.03 8.51 7.92
N TYR A 443 11.57 9.51 8.59
CA TYR A 443 10.85 10.25 9.64
C TYR A 443 10.03 11.42 9.13
N GLY A 444 10.23 11.83 7.86
CA GLY A 444 9.52 12.94 7.22
C GLY A 444 8.11 12.54 6.81
N VAL A 445 7.15 13.41 7.09
CA VAL A 445 5.74 13.21 6.71
C VAL A 445 5.21 14.49 6.08
N GLY A 446 5.11 14.49 4.75
CA GLY A 446 4.62 15.63 3.96
C GLY A 446 5.62 16.76 3.76
N ASP A 447 6.89 16.56 4.06
CA ASP A 447 8.00 17.47 3.79
C ASP A 447 8.61 17.25 2.39
N VAL A 448 8.36 16.11 1.76
CA VAL A 448 8.69 15.84 0.37
C VAL A 448 7.50 16.24 -0.51
N GLY A 449 7.71 17.21 -1.40
CA GLY A 449 6.71 17.64 -2.37
C GLY A 449 7.11 17.32 -3.82
N ALA A 450 6.28 17.70 -4.78
CA ALA A 450 6.48 17.46 -6.21
C ALA A 450 7.84 17.98 -6.74
N VAL A 451 8.37 19.05 -6.15
CA VAL A 451 9.68 19.60 -6.53
C VAL A 451 10.80 18.63 -6.16
N VAL A 452 10.77 18.09 -4.93
CA VAL A 452 11.79 17.14 -4.46
C VAL A 452 11.74 15.83 -5.26
N LEU A 453 10.55 15.33 -5.55
CA LEU A 453 10.38 14.13 -6.39
C LEU A 453 10.90 14.35 -7.80
N ARG A 454 10.58 15.48 -8.42
CA ARG A 454 11.12 15.85 -9.74
C ARG A 454 12.65 15.91 -9.73
N ASP A 455 13.24 16.49 -8.69
CA ASP A 455 14.69 16.56 -8.56
C ASP A 455 15.31 15.17 -8.38
N ARG A 456 14.71 14.31 -7.55
CA ARG A 456 15.15 12.91 -7.40
C ARG A 456 15.06 12.13 -8.70
N LYS A 457 13.97 12.30 -9.45
CA LYS A 457 13.79 11.69 -10.77
C LYS A 457 14.86 12.14 -11.74
N HIS A 458 15.10 13.45 -11.83
CA HIS A 458 16.14 14.02 -12.70
C HIS A 458 17.53 13.50 -12.33
N LEU A 459 17.85 13.42 -11.04
CA LEU A 459 19.11 12.82 -10.56
C LEU A 459 19.24 11.34 -10.91
N ALA A 460 18.14 10.58 -10.86
CA ALA A 460 18.14 9.15 -11.21
C ALA A 460 18.29 8.90 -12.71
N GLU A 461 17.72 9.76 -13.56
CA GLU A 461 17.75 9.62 -15.03
C GLU A 461 19.07 10.06 -15.63
N ASP A 462 19.54 11.25 -15.30
CA ASP A 462 20.66 11.93 -15.97
C ASP A 462 21.88 12.19 -15.07
N GLY A 463 21.74 12.00 -13.75
CA GLY A 463 22.80 12.28 -12.79
C GLY A 463 23.03 13.77 -12.52
N MET A 464 24.22 14.11 -11.99
CA MET A 464 24.55 15.49 -11.63
C MET A 464 25.98 15.87 -12.03
N VAL A 465 26.15 17.17 -12.28
CA VAL A 465 27.44 17.84 -12.52
C VAL A 465 27.56 19.01 -11.55
N VAL A 466 28.53 18.98 -10.66
CA VAL A 466 28.88 20.09 -9.78
C VAL A 466 30.05 20.85 -10.37
N VAL A 467 29.88 22.17 -10.50
CA VAL A 467 30.91 23.08 -11.03
C VAL A 467 31.37 23.97 -9.89
N VAL A 468 32.58 23.77 -9.39
CA VAL A 468 33.14 24.50 -8.26
C VAL A 468 34.08 25.60 -8.75
N LEU A 469 33.85 26.84 -8.32
CA LEU A 469 34.68 28.00 -8.62
C LEU A 469 35.09 28.74 -7.37
N SER A 470 36.35 29.18 -7.33
CA SER A 470 36.86 30.09 -6.31
C SER A 470 37.18 31.43 -6.95
N ILE A 471 36.58 32.51 -6.46
CA ILE A 471 36.75 33.86 -6.98
C ILE A 471 37.23 34.81 -5.89
N SER A 472 38.06 35.78 -6.27
CA SER A 472 38.51 36.87 -5.38
C SER A 472 37.35 37.75 -4.95
N ALA A 473 37.25 38.03 -3.64
CA ALA A 473 36.28 38.97 -3.09
C ALA A 473 36.52 40.40 -3.53
N GLN A 474 37.79 40.77 -3.85
CA GLN A 474 38.19 42.13 -4.17
C GLN A 474 37.85 42.50 -5.63
N ASN A 475 38.23 41.69 -6.59
CA ASN A 475 38.14 42.01 -8.01
C ASN A 475 37.30 41.00 -8.81
N GLY A 476 36.95 39.86 -8.22
CA GLY A 476 36.15 38.81 -8.87
C GLY A 476 36.92 37.91 -9.84
N ASP A 477 38.25 37.93 -9.74
CA ASP A 477 39.12 37.06 -10.55
C ASP A 477 39.00 35.61 -10.11
N LEU A 478 39.13 34.69 -11.05
CA LEU A 478 39.28 33.27 -10.74
C LEU A 478 40.60 33.05 -9.98
N LEU A 479 40.53 32.40 -8.83
CA LEU A 479 41.70 32.10 -8.01
C LEU A 479 42.31 30.73 -8.32
N ALA A 480 41.53 29.84 -8.94
CA ALA A 480 41.95 28.53 -9.36
C ALA A 480 41.11 28.05 -10.57
N GLU A 481 41.62 27.05 -11.28
CA GLU A 481 40.88 26.38 -12.35
C GLU A 481 39.58 25.75 -11.79
N PRO A 482 38.44 25.85 -12.52
CA PRO A 482 37.18 25.25 -12.07
C PRO A 482 37.29 23.74 -11.89
N GLU A 483 36.79 23.22 -10.78
CA GLU A 483 36.69 21.80 -10.56
C GLU A 483 35.32 21.29 -11.02
N ILE A 484 35.31 20.20 -11.81
CA ILE A 484 34.11 19.54 -12.32
C ILE A 484 33.97 18.17 -11.65
N ILE A 485 32.89 18.01 -10.86
CA ILE A 485 32.59 16.75 -10.19
C ILE A 485 31.31 16.20 -10.77
N THR A 486 31.30 14.92 -11.17
CA THR A 486 30.11 14.25 -11.71
C THR A 486 29.73 13.04 -10.87
N ARG A 487 28.42 12.78 -10.79
CA ARG A 487 27.86 11.56 -10.18
C ARG A 487 26.67 11.09 -10.99
N GLY A 488 26.66 9.79 -11.33
CA GLY A 488 25.57 9.18 -12.09
C GLY A 488 25.40 9.66 -13.52
N PHE A 489 26.32 10.49 -14.06
CA PHE A 489 26.24 11.07 -15.40
C PHE A 489 27.13 10.37 -16.41
N ILE A 490 28.45 10.35 -16.19
CA ILE A 490 29.47 9.78 -17.08
C ILE A 490 30.51 8.97 -16.32
N TYR A 491 31.18 8.05 -17.02
CA TYR A 491 32.36 7.38 -16.49
C TYR A 491 33.57 8.30 -16.67
N VAL A 492 34.08 8.85 -15.58
CA VAL A 492 35.08 9.93 -15.56
C VAL A 492 36.37 9.55 -16.32
N LYS A 493 36.83 8.30 -16.20
CA LYS A 493 38.09 7.83 -16.83
C LYS A 493 38.09 7.88 -18.35
N ASP A 494 36.91 7.78 -18.99
CA ASP A 494 36.74 7.77 -20.43
C ASP A 494 36.23 9.09 -20.99
N SER A 495 36.18 10.14 -20.18
CA SER A 495 35.51 11.43 -20.49
C SER A 495 36.38 12.64 -20.19
N GLU A 496 37.69 12.49 -20.20
CA GLU A 496 38.64 13.56 -19.80
C GLU A 496 38.56 14.78 -20.72
N GLU A 497 38.37 14.59 -22.03
CA GLU A 497 38.15 15.67 -23.00
C GLU A 497 36.89 16.49 -22.69
N LEU A 498 35.76 15.82 -22.43
CA LEU A 498 34.50 16.49 -22.05
C LEU A 498 34.67 17.30 -20.77
N LEU A 499 35.37 16.79 -19.78
CA LEU A 499 35.61 17.50 -18.53
C LEU A 499 36.50 18.72 -18.74
N GLN A 500 37.51 18.64 -19.63
CA GLN A 500 38.37 19.78 -19.98
C GLN A 500 37.56 20.85 -20.72
N ASP A 501 36.70 20.48 -21.65
CA ASP A 501 35.81 21.42 -22.33
C ASP A 501 34.87 22.14 -21.35
N LEU A 502 34.35 21.44 -20.36
CA LEU A 502 33.50 22.04 -19.32
C LEU A 502 34.29 23.05 -18.44
N ARG A 503 35.57 22.73 -18.12
CA ARG A 503 36.44 23.69 -17.39
C ARG A 503 36.64 24.94 -18.23
N ASN A 504 37.03 24.79 -19.51
CA ASN A 504 37.26 25.90 -20.41
C ASN A 504 36.02 26.77 -20.62
N LEU A 505 34.85 26.12 -20.80
CA LEU A 505 33.56 26.82 -20.92
C LEU A 505 33.20 27.56 -19.64
N THR A 506 33.46 26.98 -18.49
CA THR A 506 33.20 27.60 -17.19
C THR A 506 34.09 28.82 -16.97
N MET A 507 35.40 28.70 -17.29
CA MET A 507 36.35 29.82 -17.22
C MET A 507 35.91 30.98 -18.12
N SER A 508 35.63 30.73 -19.37
CA SER A 508 35.21 31.75 -20.35
C SER A 508 33.88 32.42 -19.93
N THR A 509 32.94 31.64 -19.37
CA THR A 509 31.68 32.19 -18.86
C THR A 509 31.89 33.08 -17.64
N ALA A 510 32.78 32.71 -16.73
CA ALA A 510 33.12 33.49 -15.55
C ALA A 510 33.85 34.81 -15.92
N GLU A 511 34.79 34.76 -16.88
CA GLU A 511 35.50 35.92 -17.40
C GLU A 511 34.56 36.91 -18.09
N ALA A 512 33.63 36.44 -18.91
CA ALA A 512 32.62 37.31 -19.54
C ALA A 512 31.72 38.06 -18.52
N TYR A 513 31.65 37.57 -17.30
CA TYR A 513 30.87 38.14 -16.21
C TYR A 513 31.67 39.18 -15.40
N ARG A 514 33.02 39.22 -15.54
CA ARG A 514 33.95 40.03 -14.77
C ARG A 514 33.74 41.53 -14.95
N GLY A 515 33.20 41.99 -16.08
CA GLY A 515 33.06 43.41 -16.42
C GLY A 515 31.75 44.10 -16.01
N LYS A 516 30.77 43.40 -15.44
CA LYS A 516 29.45 43.97 -15.14
C LYS A 516 29.39 44.62 -13.76
N ARG A 517 28.99 45.95 -13.71
CA ARG A 517 28.72 46.66 -12.45
C ARG A 517 27.50 46.04 -11.73
N GLY A 518 27.65 45.71 -10.42
CA GLY A 518 26.57 45.15 -9.62
C GLY A 518 26.53 43.62 -9.58
N ARG A 519 27.65 42.99 -9.26
CA ARG A 519 27.87 41.51 -9.30
C ARG A 519 26.89 40.73 -8.41
N ASP A 520 25.81 40.21 -9.01
CA ASP A 520 24.99 39.21 -8.34
C ASP A 520 25.55 37.82 -8.62
N LEU A 521 25.99 37.10 -7.57
CA LEU A 521 26.46 35.71 -7.67
C LEU A 521 25.40 34.76 -8.22
N ASN A 522 24.13 35.10 -8.04
CA ASN A 522 23.03 34.24 -8.55
C ASN A 522 22.94 34.34 -10.07
N GLU A 523 23.23 35.54 -10.65
CA GLU A 523 23.31 35.68 -12.12
C GLU A 523 24.47 34.86 -12.70
N LEU A 524 25.66 34.91 -12.07
CA LEU A 524 26.82 34.12 -12.50
C LEU A 524 26.53 32.62 -12.40
N LYS A 525 25.93 32.16 -11.29
CA LYS A 525 25.46 30.76 -11.15
C LYS A 525 24.50 30.41 -12.26
N GLY A 526 23.54 31.29 -12.59
CA GLY A 526 22.57 31.07 -13.67
C GLY A 526 23.25 30.97 -15.05
N ALA A 527 24.22 31.84 -15.33
CA ALA A 527 24.97 31.81 -16.59
C ALA A 527 25.79 30.52 -16.76
N ILE A 528 26.53 30.12 -15.72
CA ILE A 528 27.31 28.87 -15.73
C ILE A 528 26.38 27.65 -15.90
N ARG A 529 25.29 27.61 -15.13
CA ARG A 529 24.31 26.53 -15.26
C ARG A 529 23.81 26.40 -16.71
N SER A 530 23.38 27.52 -17.30
CA SER A 530 22.84 27.52 -18.66
C SER A 530 23.88 27.13 -19.70
N ALA A 531 25.11 27.67 -19.60
CA ALA A 531 26.21 27.36 -20.53
C ALA A 531 26.58 25.88 -20.47
N VAL A 532 26.80 25.34 -19.28
CA VAL A 532 27.17 23.93 -19.04
C VAL A 532 26.05 22.99 -19.47
N SER A 533 24.78 23.24 -19.08
CA SER A 533 23.65 22.42 -19.49
C SER A 533 23.47 22.37 -21.00
N ASN A 534 23.58 23.52 -21.69
CA ASN A 534 23.46 23.60 -23.15
C ASN A 534 24.58 22.84 -23.85
N TYR A 535 25.80 22.95 -23.35
CA TYR A 535 26.94 22.22 -23.89
C TYR A 535 26.77 20.72 -23.73
N LEU A 536 26.45 20.26 -22.52
CA LEU A 536 26.24 18.85 -22.21
C LEU A 536 25.11 18.23 -23.05
N PHE A 537 24.00 18.93 -23.19
CA PHE A 537 22.91 18.44 -24.05
C PHE A 537 23.32 18.33 -25.52
N LYS A 538 24.11 19.29 -26.04
CA LYS A 538 24.63 19.22 -27.42
C LYS A 538 25.59 18.05 -27.59
N ALA A 539 26.50 17.86 -26.66
CA ALA A 539 27.57 16.87 -26.72
C ALA A 539 27.06 15.45 -26.44
N THR A 540 26.12 15.27 -25.50
CA THR A 540 25.74 13.95 -24.99
C THR A 540 24.27 13.57 -25.19
N LYS A 541 23.40 14.53 -25.54
CA LYS A 541 21.94 14.42 -25.54
C LYS A 541 21.33 14.05 -24.17
N ARG A 542 22.10 14.27 -23.10
CA ARG A 542 21.68 14.10 -21.70
C ARG A 542 21.60 15.46 -21.02
N SER A 543 20.76 15.58 -20.00
CA SER A 543 20.49 16.81 -19.27
C SER A 543 20.76 16.67 -17.77
N PRO A 544 21.99 16.40 -17.31
CA PRO A 544 22.26 16.23 -15.89
C PRO A 544 21.93 17.49 -15.09
N MET A 545 21.63 17.31 -13.81
CA MET A 545 21.43 18.43 -12.91
C MET A 545 22.76 19.19 -12.72
N VAL A 546 22.82 20.44 -13.17
CA VAL A 546 24.03 21.28 -13.04
C VAL A 546 23.94 22.17 -11.80
N LEU A 547 24.90 22.00 -10.88
CA LEU A 547 24.98 22.74 -9.62
C LEU A 547 26.26 23.57 -9.54
N PRO A 548 26.21 24.88 -9.88
CA PRO A 548 27.35 25.79 -9.69
C PRO A 548 27.52 26.16 -8.20
N VAL A 549 28.73 25.92 -7.66
CA VAL A 549 29.16 26.30 -6.31
C VAL A 549 30.25 27.36 -6.45
N ILE A 550 29.97 28.57 -5.98
CA ILE A 550 30.92 29.69 -6.08
C ILE A 550 31.31 30.12 -4.67
N THR A 551 32.61 30.05 -4.38
CA THR A 551 33.20 30.51 -3.12
C THR A 551 33.93 31.82 -3.35
N LYS A 552 33.68 32.86 -2.53
CA LYS A 552 34.43 34.09 -2.48
C LYS A 552 35.54 33.99 -1.42
N LEU A 553 36.78 34.18 -1.82
CA LEU A 553 37.96 34.19 -0.95
C LEU A 553 38.61 35.55 -0.94
#